data_0e98e16b6066af0a400344c4cce7f83c
#
_entry.id   0e98e16b6066af0a400344c4cce7f83c
#
_cell.length_a   1.000
_cell.length_b   1.000
_cell.length_c   1.000
_cell.angle_alpha   90.00
_cell.angle_beta   90.00
_cell.angle_gamma   90.00
#
_symmetry.space_group_name_H-M   'P 1'
#
loop_
_entity.id
_entity.type
_entity.pdbx_description
1 polymer ?
#
loop_
_entity_poly.entity_id
_entity_poly.type
_entity_poly.pdbx_seq_one_letter_code
_entity_poly.pdbx_strand_id
1 'polypeptide(L)'
;LKALLPHTGGSVRIGVTGVPGVGKSTFIEAFGQHLIEKGHRLAVLAVDPSSPVAGGSILGDKTRMELLSRSEAAFIRPSPAGKALGGVAFKTRESLLLCEAAGYDVILVETVGVGQSEHQVAGMVDFFLLLMLPGGGDELQGIKKGILELADAIVVNKADGASETLARTTQQHYSGAMSLLKHEGFWEPKVMTCSALHGQGIEAVWE
;
A
#
# COMPACT_ATOMS: atom_id res chain seq x y z
N LEU A 1 -7.36 -18.95 -16.09
CA LEU A 1 -6.47 -17.77 -16.23
C LEU A 1 -6.14 -17.45 -17.70
N LYS A 2 -5.70 -18.42 -18.54
CA LYS A 2 -5.34 -18.14 -19.94
C LYS A 2 -6.44 -17.40 -20.72
N ALA A 3 -7.72 -17.75 -20.52
CA ALA A 3 -8.85 -17.09 -21.18
C ALA A 3 -9.09 -15.63 -20.70
N LEU A 4 -8.53 -15.24 -19.55
CA LEU A 4 -8.70 -13.90 -18.99
C LEU A 4 -7.57 -12.93 -19.39
N LEU A 5 -6.43 -13.43 -19.84
CA LEU A 5 -5.28 -12.61 -20.21
C LEU A 5 -5.58 -11.48 -21.20
N PRO A 6 -6.46 -11.65 -22.21
CA PRO A 6 -6.84 -10.55 -23.09
C PRO A 6 -7.56 -9.39 -22.40
N HIS A 7 -8.08 -9.60 -21.18
CA HIS A 7 -8.81 -8.63 -20.38
C HIS A 7 -7.99 -8.07 -19.20
N THR A 8 -6.67 -8.25 -19.22
CA THR A 8 -5.75 -7.81 -18.16
C THR A 8 -4.74 -6.79 -18.70
N GLY A 9 -4.01 -6.14 -17.81
CA GLY A 9 -2.95 -5.18 -18.15
C GLY A 9 -3.41 -3.72 -18.24
N GLY A 10 -4.67 -3.42 -17.88
CA GLY A 10 -5.21 -2.05 -17.89
C GLY A 10 -5.32 -1.39 -16.52
N SER A 11 -4.96 -2.08 -15.44
CA SER A 11 -5.04 -1.52 -14.09
C SER A 11 -3.74 -0.91 -13.63
N VAL A 12 -3.83 0.12 -12.76
CA VAL A 12 -2.71 0.61 -11.96
C VAL A 12 -2.63 -0.21 -10.68
N ARG A 13 -1.49 -0.85 -10.44
CA ARG A 13 -1.23 -1.68 -9.25
C ARG A 13 -0.33 -0.93 -8.29
N ILE A 14 -0.79 -0.72 -7.06
CA ILE A 14 -0.05 0.03 -6.05
C ILE A 14 0.19 -0.87 -4.83
N GLY A 15 1.46 -1.11 -4.52
CA GLY A 15 1.86 -1.76 -3.26
C GLY A 15 1.86 -0.75 -2.13
N VAL A 16 1.23 -1.09 -1.01
CA VAL A 16 1.21 -0.25 0.20
C VAL A 16 1.86 -1.01 1.34
N THR A 17 2.95 -0.45 1.86
CA THR A 17 3.67 -1.02 3.02
C THR A 17 3.90 0.05 4.09
N GLY A 18 4.40 -0.37 5.22
CA GLY A 18 4.72 0.51 6.35
C GLY A 18 4.69 -0.24 7.68
N VAL A 19 5.32 0.30 8.70
CA VAL A 19 5.40 -0.32 10.03
C VAL A 19 4.02 -0.58 10.65
N PRO A 20 3.90 -1.54 11.56
CA PRO A 20 2.69 -1.71 12.35
C PRO A 20 2.30 -0.41 13.05
N GLY A 21 1.02 -0.07 13.06
CA GLY A 21 0.52 1.15 13.70
C GLY A 21 0.65 2.44 12.87
N VAL A 22 1.27 2.42 11.67
CA VAL A 22 1.38 3.59 10.78
C VAL A 22 0.03 4.07 10.25
N GLY A 23 -1.01 3.23 10.32
CA GLY A 23 -2.36 3.55 9.83
C GLY A 23 -2.61 3.13 8.39
N LYS A 24 -2.02 2.00 7.93
CA LYS A 24 -2.22 1.47 6.57
C LYS A 24 -3.70 1.34 6.20
N SER A 25 -4.48 0.65 7.02
CA SER A 25 -5.91 0.42 6.73
C SER A 25 -6.71 1.73 6.67
N THR A 26 -6.40 2.71 7.56
CA THR A 26 -7.02 4.05 7.53
C THR A 26 -6.62 4.80 6.26
N PHE A 27 -5.36 4.68 5.85
CA PHE A 27 -4.88 5.28 4.60
C PHE A 27 -5.57 4.67 3.39
N ILE A 28 -5.64 3.33 3.31
CA ILE A 28 -6.31 2.62 2.23
C ILE A 28 -7.79 2.99 2.16
N GLU A 29 -8.46 3.14 3.31
CA GLU A 29 -9.85 3.58 3.39
C GLU A 29 -10.01 4.99 2.79
N ALA A 30 -9.22 5.98 3.25
CA ALA A 30 -9.31 7.36 2.78
C ALA A 30 -8.89 7.49 1.30
N PHE A 31 -7.81 6.84 0.91
CA PHE A 31 -7.30 6.84 -0.45
C PHE A 31 -8.26 6.15 -1.40
N GLY A 32 -8.82 5.01 -0.98
CA GLY A 32 -9.80 4.27 -1.77
C GLY A 32 -11.11 5.03 -1.96
N GLN A 33 -11.62 5.72 -0.94
CA GLN A 33 -12.79 6.59 -1.07
C GLN A 33 -12.53 7.70 -2.09
N HIS A 34 -11.38 8.37 -2.01
CA HIS A 34 -10.97 9.39 -2.97
C HIS A 34 -10.93 8.87 -4.42
N LEU A 35 -10.39 7.66 -4.63
CA LEU A 35 -10.36 7.02 -5.94
C LEU A 35 -11.76 6.71 -6.48
N ILE A 36 -12.65 6.20 -5.63
CA ILE A 36 -14.05 5.91 -6.00
C ILE A 36 -14.81 7.20 -6.35
N GLU A 37 -14.61 8.28 -5.60
CA GLU A 37 -15.17 9.60 -5.89
C GLU A 37 -14.71 10.15 -7.26
N LYS A 38 -13.48 9.80 -7.68
CA LYS A 38 -12.96 10.09 -9.04
C LYS A 38 -13.45 9.13 -10.12
N GLY A 39 -14.29 8.16 -9.78
CA GLY A 39 -14.92 7.22 -10.71
C GLY A 39 -14.16 5.92 -10.94
N HIS A 40 -13.11 5.64 -10.16
CA HIS A 40 -12.36 4.39 -10.26
C HIS A 40 -13.08 3.22 -9.59
N ARG A 41 -12.77 2.01 -10.06
CA ARG A 41 -13.15 0.74 -9.43
C ARG A 41 -11.93 0.13 -8.75
N LEU A 42 -12.01 -0.04 -7.44
CA LEU A 42 -10.89 -0.38 -6.58
C LEU A 42 -10.93 -1.84 -6.12
N ALA A 43 -9.82 -2.57 -6.25
CA ALA A 43 -9.60 -3.81 -5.51
C ALA A 43 -8.51 -3.62 -4.43
N VAL A 44 -8.73 -4.17 -3.25
CA VAL A 44 -7.74 -4.20 -2.16
C VAL A 44 -7.40 -5.65 -1.84
N LEU A 45 -6.14 -6.01 -2.00
CA LEU A 45 -5.61 -7.34 -1.71
C LEU A 45 -4.65 -7.25 -0.52
N ALA A 46 -5.04 -7.76 0.64
CA ALA A 46 -4.15 -7.83 1.79
C ALA A 46 -3.27 -9.09 1.71
N VAL A 47 -1.96 -8.91 1.83
CA VAL A 47 -0.97 -10.00 1.82
C VAL A 47 -0.40 -10.18 3.22
N ASP A 48 -0.87 -11.19 3.95
CA ASP A 48 -0.37 -11.55 5.28
C ASP A 48 0.39 -12.89 5.22
N PRO A 49 1.72 -12.90 5.31
CA PRO A 49 2.50 -14.12 5.33
C PRO A 49 2.37 -14.93 6.64
N SER A 50 1.82 -14.34 7.70
CA SER A 50 1.83 -14.92 9.06
C SER A 50 0.49 -15.54 9.48
N SER A 51 -0.60 -15.31 8.75
CA SER A 51 -1.93 -15.81 9.16
C SER A 51 -2.06 -17.32 8.88
N PRO A 52 -2.05 -18.18 9.91
CA PRO A 52 -2.52 -19.55 9.74
C PRO A 52 -4.03 -19.50 9.41
N VAL A 53 -4.50 -20.42 8.60
CA VAL A 53 -5.86 -20.58 8.06
C VAL A 53 -6.95 -20.64 9.16
N ALA A 54 -7.02 -19.67 10.01
CA ALA A 54 -8.10 -19.54 10.99
C ALA A 54 -8.84 -18.25 10.66
N GLY A 55 -10.11 -18.35 10.29
CA GLY A 55 -11.02 -17.31 9.79
C GLY A 55 -11.17 -16.00 10.58
N GLY A 56 -10.18 -15.62 11.40
CA GLY A 56 -10.17 -14.39 12.19
C GLY A 56 -9.65 -13.15 11.48
N SER A 57 -8.80 -13.31 10.47
CA SER A 57 -8.23 -12.16 9.72
C SER A 57 -9.24 -11.53 8.77
N ILE A 58 -10.14 -12.32 8.19
CA ILE A 58 -11.11 -11.85 7.18
C ILE A 58 -12.09 -10.81 7.74
N LEU A 59 -12.50 -10.99 8.99
CA LEU A 59 -13.41 -10.04 9.68
C LEU A 59 -12.66 -8.76 10.12
N GLY A 60 -11.40 -8.89 10.56
CA GLY A 60 -10.60 -7.76 11.04
C GLY A 60 -10.29 -6.71 9.98
N ASP A 61 -10.00 -7.12 8.74
CA ASP A 61 -9.66 -6.20 7.66
C ASP A 61 -10.90 -5.48 7.10
N LYS A 62 -12.02 -6.20 6.98
CA LYS A 62 -13.30 -5.59 6.55
C LYS A 62 -13.86 -4.60 7.59
N THR A 63 -13.65 -4.86 8.87
CA THR A 63 -14.09 -3.93 9.94
C THR A 63 -13.23 -2.68 10.04
N ARG A 64 -11.99 -2.72 9.52
CA ARG A 64 -11.09 -1.56 9.49
C ARG A 64 -11.28 -0.68 8.26
N MET A 65 -11.92 -1.18 7.21
CA MET A 65 -12.22 -0.48 5.95
C MET A 65 -13.74 -0.50 5.73
N GLU A 66 -14.49 0.12 6.64
CA GLU A 66 -15.94 -0.01 6.73
C GLU A 66 -16.66 0.61 5.52
N LEU A 67 -16.25 1.80 5.07
CA LEU A 67 -16.87 2.49 3.94
C LEU A 67 -16.57 1.77 2.63
N LEU A 68 -15.30 1.39 2.41
CA LEU A 68 -14.92 0.63 1.22
C LEU A 68 -15.64 -0.72 1.17
N SER A 69 -15.80 -1.41 2.30
CA SER A 69 -16.46 -2.72 2.34
C SER A 69 -17.95 -2.69 1.95
N ARG A 70 -18.58 -1.50 2.00
CA ARG A 70 -19.98 -1.27 1.62
C ARG A 70 -20.14 -0.73 0.21
N SER A 71 -19.06 -0.32 -0.44
CA SER A 71 -19.09 0.25 -1.78
C SER A 71 -19.14 -0.84 -2.85
N GLU A 72 -20.07 -0.72 -3.81
CA GLU A 72 -20.13 -1.61 -4.98
C GLU A 72 -18.96 -1.40 -5.94
N ALA A 73 -18.28 -0.24 -5.87
CA ALA A 73 -17.09 0.06 -6.65
C ALA A 73 -15.80 -0.51 -6.02
N ALA A 74 -15.88 -1.10 -4.81
CA ALA A 74 -14.73 -1.66 -4.10
C ALA A 74 -14.84 -3.16 -3.90
N PHE A 75 -13.71 -3.85 -4.03
CA PHE A 75 -13.56 -5.26 -3.69
C PHE A 75 -12.42 -5.44 -2.70
N ILE A 76 -12.70 -5.97 -1.52
CA ILE A 76 -11.68 -6.21 -0.49
C ILE A 76 -11.51 -7.72 -0.30
N ARG A 77 -10.31 -8.21 -0.55
CA ARG A 77 -9.95 -9.60 -0.34
C ARG A 77 -8.74 -9.74 0.58
N PRO A 78 -8.92 -10.26 1.79
CA PRO A 78 -7.80 -10.75 2.56
C PRO A 78 -7.20 -11.96 1.83
N SER A 79 -5.90 -11.95 1.60
CA SER A 79 -5.19 -13.10 1.05
C SER A 79 -4.58 -13.90 2.20
N PRO A 80 -5.09 -15.09 2.52
CA PRO A 80 -4.46 -15.92 3.54
C PRO A 80 -3.07 -16.33 3.03
N ALA A 81 -2.06 -16.15 3.87
CA ALA A 81 -0.73 -16.65 3.63
C ALA A 81 -0.77 -18.18 3.49
N GLY A 82 -0.29 -18.67 2.38
CA GLY A 82 0.06 -20.08 2.27
C GLY A 82 1.29 -20.36 3.13
N LYS A 83 1.45 -21.58 3.64
CA LYS A 83 2.59 -22.02 4.46
C LYS A 83 3.98 -21.89 3.78
N ALA A 84 4.03 -21.45 2.52
CA ALA A 84 5.26 -21.23 1.76
C ALA A 84 5.27 -19.81 1.20
N LEU A 85 6.35 -19.05 1.47
CA LEU A 85 6.55 -17.68 0.98
C LEU A 85 6.30 -17.53 -0.54
N GLY A 86 6.75 -18.49 -1.34
CA GLY A 86 6.52 -18.51 -2.79
C GLY A 86 5.05 -18.72 -3.20
N GLY A 87 4.24 -19.37 -2.36
CA GLY A 87 2.82 -19.60 -2.61
C GLY A 87 1.96 -18.35 -2.48
N VAL A 88 2.35 -17.39 -1.63
CA VAL A 88 1.65 -16.11 -1.44
C VAL A 88 1.81 -15.24 -2.69
N ALA A 89 3.02 -15.09 -3.19
CA ALA A 89 3.30 -14.30 -4.40
C ALA A 89 2.54 -14.84 -5.61
N PHE A 90 2.48 -16.16 -5.77
CA PHE A 90 1.75 -16.79 -6.88
C PHE A 90 0.26 -16.51 -6.79
N LYS A 91 -0.37 -16.75 -5.63
CA LYS A 91 -1.81 -16.48 -5.43
C LYS A 91 -2.17 -15.01 -5.56
N THR A 92 -1.29 -14.11 -5.13
CA THR A 92 -1.49 -12.67 -5.28
C THR A 92 -1.48 -12.26 -6.75
N ARG A 93 -0.53 -12.75 -7.55
CA ARG A 93 -0.49 -12.51 -9.01
C ARG A 93 -1.74 -13.02 -9.72
N GLU A 94 -2.22 -14.21 -9.39
CA GLU A 94 -3.47 -14.72 -9.93
C GLU A 94 -4.67 -13.84 -9.55
N SER A 95 -4.71 -13.35 -8.30
CA SER A 95 -5.76 -12.46 -7.82
C SER A 95 -5.73 -11.11 -8.52
N LEU A 96 -4.54 -10.54 -8.78
CA LEU A 96 -4.37 -9.32 -9.56
C LEU A 96 -5.02 -9.47 -10.95
N LEU A 97 -4.67 -10.53 -11.69
CA LEU A 97 -5.23 -10.80 -13.01
C LEU A 97 -6.75 -10.99 -12.99
N LEU A 98 -7.29 -11.63 -11.95
CA LEU A 98 -8.74 -11.80 -11.79
C LEU A 98 -9.44 -10.45 -11.52
N CYS A 99 -8.86 -9.59 -10.69
CA CYS A 99 -9.41 -8.26 -10.42
C CYS A 99 -9.40 -7.40 -11.69
N GLU A 100 -8.30 -7.39 -12.45
CA GLU A 100 -8.22 -6.69 -13.74
C GLU A 100 -9.28 -7.15 -14.72
N ALA A 101 -9.39 -8.48 -14.91
CA ALA A 101 -10.38 -9.06 -15.80
C ALA A 101 -11.83 -8.79 -15.35
N ALA A 102 -12.06 -8.56 -14.06
CA ALA A 102 -13.34 -8.13 -13.49
C ALA A 102 -13.60 -6.61 -13.63
N GLY A 103 -12.65 -5.86 -14.22
CA GLY A 103 -12.78 -4.44 -14.53
C GLY A 103 -12.45 -3.51 -13.34
N TYR A 104 -11.62 -3.95 -12.38
CA TYR A 104 -11.02 -3.06 -11.39
C TYR A 104 -9.80 -2.40 -12.02
N ASP A 105 -9.80 -1.08 -12.09
CA ASP A 105 -8.78 -0.28 -12.78
C ASP A 105 -7.69 0.25 -11.83
N VAL A 106 -7.93 0.20 -10.50
CA VAL A 106 -6.90 0.41 -9.49
C VAL A 106 -6.87 -0.78 -8.53
N ILE A 107 -5.69 -1.32 -8.27
CA ILE A 107 -5.51 -2.45 -7.34
C ILE A 107 -4.47 -2.11 -6.30
N LEU A 108 -4.89 -2.03 -5.03
CA LEU A 108 -4.00 -1.85 -3.89
C LEU A 108 -3.58 -3.21 -3.34
N VAL A 109 -2.28 -3.40 -3.14
CA VAL A 109 -1.71 -4.60 -2.51
C VAL A 109 -1.09 -4.21 -1.18
N GLU A 110 -1.79 -4.50 -0.08
CA GLU A 110 -1.33 -4.19 1.27
C GLU A 110 -0.40 -5.30 1.78
N THR A 111 0.78 -4.91 2.30
CA THR A 111 1.67 -5.82 3.03
C THR A 111 1.53 -5.64 4.54
N VAL A 112 1.89 -6.66 5.33
CA VAL A 112 1.85 -6.60 6.81
C VAL A 112 2.95 -5.73 7.42
N GLY A 113 3.97 -5.38 6.64
CA GLY A 113 4.89 -4.29 7.00
C GLY A 113 6.15 -4.67 7.78
N VAL A 114 6.50 -5.96 7.92
CA VAL A 114 7.73 -6.35 8.65
C VAL A 114 8.38 -7.61 8.08
N GLY A 115 8.78 -7.63 6.82
CA GLY A 115 9.49 -8.83 6.40
C GLY A 115 9.76 -8.98 4.92
N GLN A 116 9.80 -10.21 4.47
CA GLN A 116 10.24 -10.60 3.13
C GLN A 116 9.15 -10.46 2.05
N SER A 117 7.93 -10.03 2.42
CA SER A 117 6.81 -9.85 1.48
C SER A 117 6.92 -8.58 0.65
N GLU A 118 7.63 -7.56 1.13
CA GLU A 118 7.77 -6.27 0.48
C GLU A 118 8.46 -6.38 -0.88
N HIS A 119 9.59 -7.10 -0.95
CA HIS A 119 10.28 -7.35 -2.22
C HIS A 119 9.43 -8.11 -3.23
N GLN A 120 8.63 -9.07 -2.75
CA GLN A 120 7.74 -9.84 -3.63
C GLN A 120 6.61 -8.97 -4.16
N VAL A 121 6.03 -8.13 -3.31
CA VAL A 121 4.96 -7.20 -3.71
C VAL A 121 5.50 -6.12 -4.64
N ALA A 122 6.64 -5.52 -4.34
CA ALA A 122 7.28 -4.54 -5.23
C ALA A 122 7.50 -5.10 -6.65
N GLY A 123 7.86 -6.38 -6.78
CA GLY A 123 8.06 -7.05 -8.08
C GLY A 123 6.77 -7.41 -8.84
N MET A 124 5.57 -7.06 -8.33
CA MET A 124 4.29 -7.36 -8.99
C MET A 124 3.33 -6.16 -9.08
N VAL A 125 3.78 -4.97 -8.68
CA VAL A 125 3.02 -3.71 -8.72
C VAL A 125 3.74 -2.71 -9.61
N ASP A 126 3.03 -1.68 -10.05
CA ASP A 126 3.54 -0.61 -10.91
C ASP A 126 4.13 0.54 -10.07
N PHE A 127 3.67 0.67 -8.83
CA PHE A 127 4.09 1.70 -7.89
C PHE A 127 4.14 1.16 -6.46
N PHE A 128 5.21 1.43 -5.71
CA PHE A 128 5.39 0.93 -4.35
C PHE A 128 5.46 2.07 -3.34
N LEU A 129 4.42 2.19 -2.52
CA LEU A 129 4.20 3.25 -1.55
C LEU A 129 4.61 2.81 -0.14
N LEU A 130 5.51 3.55 0.48
CA LEU A 130 5.95 3.33 1.86
C LEU A 130 5.32 4.36 2.80
N LEU A 131 4.49 3.90 3.74
CA LEU A 131 3.93 4.74 4.79
C LEU A 131 4.85 4.80 6.00
N MET A 132 5.05 6.02 6.53
CA MET A 132 5.90 6.31 7.68
C MET A 132 5.15 7.08 8.77
N LEU A 133 5.64 6.97 10.00
CA LEU A 133 5.15 7.79 11.14
C LEU A 133 5.95 9.09 11.27
N PRO A 134 5.34 10.18 11.78
CA PRO A 134 6.08 11.34 12.25
C PRO A 134 7.09 10.93 13.33
N GLY A 135 8.30 11.46 13.29
CA GLY A 135 9.35 11.15 14.26
C GLY A 135 10.07 9.81 14.05
N GLY A 136 9.73 9.08 12.99
CA GLY A 136 10.33 7.76 12.70
C GLY A 136 11.83 7.79 12.33
N GLY A 137 12.55 8.86 12.63
CA GLY A 137 14.00 8.96 12.36
C GLY A 137 14.84 7.91 13.09
N ASP A 138 14.49 7.56 14.33
CA ASP A 138 15.16 6.50 15.12
C ASP A 138 14.72 5.10 14.62
N GLU A 139 13.54 4.98 14.04
CA GLU A 139 13.06 3.75 13.39
C GLU A 139 13.72 3.50 12.01
N LEU A 140 14.45 4.48 11.45
CA LEU A 140 15.33 4.26 10.28
C LEU A 140 16.32 3.12 10.52
N GLN A 141 16.73 2.89 11.76
CA GLN A 141 17.55 1.74 12.14
C GLN A 141 16.76 0.41 12.08
N GLY A 142 15.43 0.46 12.19
CA GLY A 142 14.54 -0.71 12.08
C GLY A 142 13.98 -0.94 10.66
N ILE A 143 13.93 0.11 9.82
CA ILE A 143 13.57 -0.03 8.41
C ILE A 143 14.80 -0.50 7.67
N LYS A 144 14.74 -1.74 7.20
CA LYS A 144 15.81 -2.31 6.37
C LYS A 144 16.02 -1.38 5.17
N LYS A 145 17.26 -0.93 4.97
CA LYS A 145 17.69 -0.08 3.84
C LYS A 145 17.06 -0.52 2.50
N GLY A 146 16.92 -1.82 2.29
CA GLY A 146 16.31 -2.39 1.10
C GLY A 146 14.83 -2.02 0.86
N ILE A 147 14.06 -1.60 1.87
CA ILE A 147 12.66 -1.17 1.65
C ILE A 147 12.62 0.25 1.10
N LEU A 148 13.52 1.13 1.55
CA LEU A 148 13.65 2.48 1.02
C LEU A 148 14.07 2.47 -0.47
N GLU A 149 14.93 1.52 -0.84
CA GLU A 149 15.38 1.34 -2.24
C GLU A 149 14.26 0.84 -3.17
N LEU A 150 13.21 0.21 -2.62
CA LEU A 150 12.04 -0.27 -3.36
C LEU A 150 10.94 0.79 -3.50
N ALA A 151 10.96 1.82 -2.64
CA ALA A 151 9.86 2.77 -2.57
C ALA A 151 9.90 3.78 -3.72
N ASP A 152 8.82 3.84 -4.50
CA ASP A 152 8.59 4.87 -5.51
C ASP A 152 8.10 6.18 -4.88
N ALA A 153 7.46 6.11 -3.71
CA ALA A 153 7.15 7.26 -2.87
C ALA A 153 7.09 6.90 -1.39
N ILE A 154 7.35 7.90 -0.54
CA ILE A 154 7.20 7.81 0.91
C ILE A 154 6.11 8.79 1.34
N VAL A 155 5.16 8.32 2.15
CA VAL A 155 4.11 9.16 2.73
C VAL A 155 4.20 9.13 4.25
N VAL A 156 4.52 10.26 4.86
CA VAL A 156 4.46 10.43 6.31
C VAL A 156 3.01 10.65 6.70
N ASN A 157 2.38 9.61 7.22
CA ASN A 157 0.99 9.64 7.66
C ASN A 157 0.85 10.21 9.08
N LYS A 158 -0.37 10.49 9.51
CA LYS A 158 -0.69 11.14 10.80
C LYS A 158 -0.07 12.53 10.94
N ALA A 159 0.01 13.25 9.82
CA ALA A 159 0.53 14.61 9.77
C ALA A 159 -0.57 15.62 10.14
N ASP A 160 -1.12 15.49 11.35
CA ASP A 160 -2.20 16.33 11.87
C ASP A 160 -1.96 16.74 13.32
N GLY A 161 -2.65 17.80 13.75
CA GLY A 161 -2.61 18.29 15.10
C GLY A 161 -1.19 18.54 15.62
N ALA A 162 -0.86 17.98 16.78
CA ALA A 162 0.46 18.12 17.41
C ALA A 162 1.60 17.46 16.60
N SER A 163 1.27 16.53 15.70
CA SER A 163 2.25 15.78 14.91
C SER A 163 2.66 16.48 13.62
N GLU A 164 1.99 17.56 13.19
CA GLU A 164 2.24 18.21 11.91
C GLU A 164 3.69 18.69 11.72
N THR A 165 4.22 19.39 12.73
CA THR A 165 5.62 19.88 12.69
C THR A 165 6.61 18.73 12.59
N LEU A 166 6.39 17.68 13.38
CA LEU A 166 7.24 16.49 13.37
C LEU A 166 7.15 15.75 12.04
N ALA A 167 5.97 15.68 11.43
CA ALA A 167 5.77 15.07 10.11
C ALA A 167 6.56 15.81 9.02
N ARG A 168 6.56 17.15 9.05
CA ARG A 168 7.35 17.98 8.11
C ARG A 168 8.85 17.77 8.28
N THR A 169 9.34 17.68 9.51
CA THR A 169 10.75 17.38 9.80
C THR A 169 11.11 15.99 9.28
N THR A 170 10.24 15.01 9.51
CA THR A 170 10.41 13.63 9.01
C THR A 170 10.41 13.59 7.49
N GLN A 171 9.52 14.33 6.83
CA GLN A 171 9.49 14.47 5.37
C GLN A 171 10.83 14.99 4.84
N GLN A 172 11.36 16.07 5.38
CA GLN A 172 12.64 16.65 4.98
C GLN A 172 13.79 15.66 5.14
N HIS A 173 13.81 14.93 6.24
CA HIS A 173 14.82 13.91 6.52
C HIS A 173 14.80 12.79 5.48
N TYR A 174 13.62 12.23 5.18
CA TYR A 174 13.48 11.20 4.14
C TYR A 174 13.75 11.73 2.74
N SER A 175 13.37 12.97 2.43
CA SER A 175 13.72 13.60 1.14
C SER A 175 15.23 13.66 0.95
N GLY A 176 15.97 14.05 1.99
CA GLY A 176 17.44 14.03 1.97
C GLY A 176 18.01 12.61 1.80
N ALA A 177 17.45 11.62 2.50
CA ALA A 177 17.87 10.22 2.36
C ALA A 177 17.61 9.66 0.97
N MET A 178 16.42 9.90 0.40
CA MET A 178 16.04 9.43 -0.94
C MET A 178 16.91 10.04 -2.04
N SER A 179 17.31 11.31 -1.90
CA SER A 179 18.21 11.96 -2.87
C SER A 179 19.62 11.35 -2.93
N LEU A 180 20.02 10.65 -1.86
CA LEU A 180 21.32 9.94 -1.81
C LEU A 180 21.24 8.51 -2.37
N LEU A 181 20.05 7.95 -2.50
CA LEU A 181 19.84 6.64 -3.11
C LEU A 181 19.88 6.79 -4.63
N LYS A 182 20.64 5.93 -5.29
CA LYS A 182 20.61 5.86 -6.75
C LYS A 182 19.34 5.13 -7.18
N HIS A 183 18.43 5.85 -7.80
CA HIS A 183 17.27 5.24 -8.46
C HIS A 183 17.62 4.98 -9.92
N GLU A 184 17.45 3.73 -10.36
CA GLU A 184 17.58 3.37 -11.76
C GLU A 184 16.27 3.73 -12.46
N GLY A 185 16.31 4.75 -13.33
CA GLY A 185 15.15 5.15 -14.13
C GLY A 185 14.93 6.66 -14.19
N PHE A 186 13.80 7.04 -14.80
CA PHE A 186 13.38 8.44 -14.99
C PHE A 186 12.47 8.96 -13.84
N TRP A 187 12.09 8.10 -12.91
CA TRP A 187 11.23 8.46 -11.76
C TRP A 187 12.09 8.92 -10.58
N GLU A 188 11.76 10.09 -10.05
CA GLU A 188 12.34 10.58 -8.79
C GLU A 188 11.34 10.33 -7.64
N PRO A 189 11.69 9.48 -6.66
CA PRO A 189 10.81 9.20 -5.54
C PRO A 189 10.44 10.44 -4.76
N LYS A 190 9.13 10.63 -4.54
CA LYS A 190 8.61 11.77 -3.80
C LYS A 190 8.43 11.41 -2.32
N VAL A 191 8.61 12.40 -1.44
CA VAL A 191 8.29 12.28 -0.02
C VAL A 191 7.20 13.28 0.33
N MET A 192 6.06 12.78 0.78
CA MET A 192 4.85 13.56 1.03
C MET A 192 4.39 13.40 2.48
N THR A 193 3.49 14.26 2.93
CA THR A 193 2.79 14.14 4.21
C THR A 193 1.30 13.98 3.98
N CYS A 194 0.62 13.19 4.81
CA CYS A 194 -0.84 13.11 4.80
C CYS A 194 -1.41 12.89 6.21
N SER A 195 -2.68 13.21 6.37
CA SER A 195 -3.51 12.72 7.47
C SER A 195 -4.62 11.88 6.89
N ALA A 196 -4.45 10.58 6.91
CA ALA A 196 -5.47 9.66 6.42
C ALA A 196 -6.77 9.77 7.23
N LEU A 197 -6.68 10.09 8.52
CA LEU A 197 -7.83 10.26 9.40
C LEU A 197 -8.72 11.46 8.98
N HIS A 198 -8.10 12.53 8.49
CA HIS A 198 -8.78 13.78 8.11
C HIS A 198 -8.86 13.98 6.59
N GLY A 199 -8.39 13.03 5.79
CA GLY A 199 -8.37 13.11 4.33
C GLY A 199 -7.40 14.14 3.74
N GLN A 200 -6.54 14.73 4.56
CA GLN A 200 -5.60 15.77 4.12
C GLN A 200 -4.40 15.14 3.40
N GLY A 201 -4.02 15.72 2.25
CA GLY A 201 -2.88 15.27 1.45
C GLY A 201 -3.12 13.96 0.67
N ILE A 202 -4.31 13.37 0.74
CA ILE A 202 -4.65 12.12 0.03
C ILE A 202 -4.65 12.34 -1.49
N GLU A 203 -5.23 13.45 -1.97
CA GLU A 203 -5.24 13.79 -3.39
C GLU A 203 -3.83 13.90 -3.98
N ALA A 204 -2.92 14.59 -3.28
CA ALA A 204 -1.54 14.75 -3.71
C ALA A 204 -0.75 13.43 -3.81
N VAL A 205 -1.21 12.37 -3.15
CA VAL A 205 -0.61 11.02 -3.27
C VAL A 205 -1.05 10.35 -4.57
N TRP A 206 -2.23 10.70 -5.10
CA TRP A 206 -2.74 10.17 -6.37
C TRP A 206 -2.13 10.87 -7.60
N GLU A 207 -1.85 12.17 -7.51
CA GLU A 207 -1.27 13.02 -8.58
C GLU A 207 0.23 12.79 -8.78
#